data_0e2647d37a0e50e80364fe1539a26d31
#
_entry.id   0e2647d37a0e50e80364fe1539a26d31
#
_cell.length_a   1.000
_cell.length_b   1.000
_cell.length_c   1.000
_cell.angle_alpha   90.00
_cell.angle_beta   90.00
_cell.angle_gamma   90.00
#
_symmetry.space_group_name_H-M   'P 1'
#
loop_
_entity.id
_entity.type
_entity.pdbx_description
1 polymer ?
#
loop_
_entity_poly.entity_id
_entity_poly.type
_entity_poly.pdbx_seq_one_letter_code
_entity_poly.pdbx_strand_id
1 'polypeptide(L)'
;IVGLLMSRLSAGDEIVFFDQCYHRSREFCSKHLSRFGVVTRQVPTGDFDAMEAAINANTKMLVSESPTNPHLTAVDLEKFVALGKSTEVETLIDATLATPFNLRPIEFGVDFVLHSATKYLGGHNDLLAGVLCGRSDALAPVRSLRGILGSVNSAHNMYLLERGLKTFELRMQRHNENGQRIAEFLEQHPRVERVYY
;
A
#
# COMPACT_ATOMS: atom_id res chain seq x y z
N ILE A 1 3.33 6.23 -4.80
CA ILE A 1 3.72 6.63 -3.44
C ILE A 1 4.51 7.93 -3.42
N VAL A 2 5.55 8.10 -4.26
CA VAL A 2 6.41 9.30 -4.28
C VAL A 2 5.58 10.58 -4.41
N GLY A 3 4.69 10.66 -5.41
CA GLY A 3 3.85 11.84 -5.63
C GLY A 3 2.94 12.16 -4.45
N LEU A 4 2.39 11.16 -3.76
CA LEU A 4 1.60 11.37 -2.55
C LEU A 4 2.46 11.96 -1.44
N LEU A 5 3.53 11.29 -1.05
CA LEU A 5 4.34 11.69 0.09
C LEU A 5 4.97 13.08 -0.12
N MET A 6 5.50 13.36 -1.31
CA MET A 6 6.07 14.68 -1.63
C MET A 6 5.02 15.81 -1.73
N SER A 7 3.75 15.49 -1.99
CA SER A 7 2.69 16.51 -2.01
C SER A 7 2.05 16.78 -0.66
N ARG A 8 2.27 15.89 0.33
CA ARG A 8 1.64 15.96 1.66
C ARG A 8 2.62 16.30 2.77
N LEU A 9 3.91 16.10 2.56
CA LEU A 9 4.93 16.23 3.60
C LEU A 9 5.89 17.38 3.30
N SER A 10 6.27 18.07 4.35
CA SER A 10 7.24 19.17 4.40
C SER A 10 8.40 18.86 5.33
N ALA A 11 9.43 19.69 5.33
CA ALA A 11 10.53 19.56 6.27
C ALA A 11 10.03 19.68 7.72
N GLY A 12 10.41 18.74 8.56
CA GLY A 12 9.96 18.61 9.95
C GLY A 12 8.78 17.69 10.16
N ASP A 13 8.06 17.30 9.09
CA ASP A 13 6.96 16.32 9.19
C ASP A 13 7.49 14.91 9.43
N GLU A 14 6.67 14.09 10.08
CA GLU A 14 6.98 12.71 10.40
C GLU A 14 5.96 11.74 9.78
N ILE A 15 6.46 10.56 9.40
CA ILE A 15 5.65 9.40 8.97
C ILE A 15 5.91 8.22 9.89
N VAL A 16 4.86 7.48 10.27
CA VAL A 16 4.99 6.23 11.01
C VAL A 16 4.58 5.06 10.13
N PHE A 17 5.48 4.07 10.02
CA PHE A 17 5.29 2.86 9.23
C PHE A 17 5.22 1.63 10.11
N PHE A 18 4.37 0.67 9.74
CA PHE A 18 4.61 -0.73 10.12
C PHE A 18 5.81 -1.30 9.33
N ASP A 19 6.69 -2.03 10.00
CA ASP A 19 8.00 -2.45 9.46
C ASP A 19 7.93 -3.45 8.29
N GLN A 20 6.82 -4.21 8.15
CA GLN A 20 6.61 -5.15 7.04
C GLN A 20 5.93 -4.49 5.84
N CYS A 21 6.39 -3.32 5.41
CA CYS A 21 5.98 -2.71 4.15
C CYS A 21 7.02 -2.94 3.06
N TYR A 22 6.61 -2.80 1.80
CA TYR A 22 7.49 -2.95 0.65
C TYR A 22 8.79 -2.16 0.82
N HIS A 23 9.91 -2.86 0.72
CA HIS A 23 11.22 -2.32 1.09
C HIS A 23 11.59 -1.02 0.33
N ARG A 24 11.20 -0.87 -0.96
CA ARG A 24 11.47 0.36 -1.73
C ARG A 24 10.69 1.57 -1.22
N SER A 25 9.48 1.36 -0.71
CA SER A 25 8.71 2.44 -0.07
C SER A 25 9.40 2.92 1.19
N ARG A 26 9.84 1.98 2.05
CA ARG A 26 10.61 2.30 3.26
C ARG A 26 11.96 2.96 2.94
N GLU A 27 12.67 2.43 1.93
CA GLU A 27 13.93 3.01 1.46
C GLU A 27 13.74 4.44 0.95
N PHE A 28 12.70 4.69 0.16
CA PHE A 28 12.39 6.04 -0.30
C PHE A 28 12.17 6.99 0.87
N CYS A 29 11.38 6.60 1.87
CA CYS A 29 11.11 7.43 3.03
C CYS A 29 12.37 7.66 3.88
N SER A 30 13.12 6.60 4.21
CA SER A 30 14.25 6.70 5.12
C SER A 30 15.51 7.33 4.50
N LYS A 31 15.75 7.13 3.18
CA LYS A 31 16.96 7.62 2.51
C LYS A 31 16.76 8.85 1.65
N HIS A 32 15.61 8.97 1.00
CA HIS A 32 15.37 10.05 0.05
C HIS A 32 14.56 11.19 0.65
N LEU A 33 13.43 10.92 1.30
CA LEU A 33 12.65 11.96 1.98
C LEU A 33 13.37 12.57 3.17
N SER A 34 14.23 11.81 3.86
CA SER A 34 15.05 12.34 4.95
C SER A 34 15.98 13.48 4.50
N ARG A 35 16.39 13.50 3.22
CA ARG A 35 17.18 14.62 2.64
C ARG A 35 16.38 15.91 2.52
N PHE A 36 15.07 15.83 2.58
CA PHE A 36 14.14 16.98 2.59
C PHE A 36 13.59 17.28 3.99
N GLY A 37 14.21 16.69 5.03
CA GLY A 37 13.87 16.95 6.42
C GLY A 37 12.64 16.19 6.96
N VAL A 38 12.13 15.19 6.20
CA VAL A 38 11.04 14.32 6.67
C VAL A 38 11.61 13.19 7.54
N VAL A 39 11.00 12.95 8.69
CA VAL A 39 11.39 11.88 9.62
C VAL A 39 10.53 10.64 9.39
N THR A 40 11.17 9.47 9.33
CA THR A 40 10.49 8.18 9.18
C THR A 40 10.69 7.35 10.44
N ARG A 41 9.60 6.94 11.09
CA ARG A 41 9.59 6.01 12.22
C ARG A 41 9.03 4.67 11.76
N GLN A 42 9.64 3.59 12.24
CA GLN A 42 9.17 2.22 11.98
C GLN A 42 8.84 1.54 13.29
N VAL A 43 7.71 0.85 13.31
CA VAL A 43 7.23 0.08 14.46
C VAL A 43 6.85 -1.34 14.02
N PRO A 44 6.83 -2.32 14.92
CA PRO A 44 6.46 -3.69 14.57
C PRO A 44 5.07 -3.77 13.94
N THR A 45 4.93 -4.58 12.90
CA THR A 45 3.64 -4.75 12.21
C THR A 45 2.59 -5.34 13.13
N GLY A 46 1.44 -4.64 13.23
CA GLY A 46 0.31 -5.03 14.09
C GLY A 46 0.43 -4.55 15.53
N ASP A 47 1.54 -3.95 15.92
CA ASP A 47 1.70 -3.32 17.25
C ASP A 47 1.13 -1.90 17.21
N PHE A 48 -0.17 -1.79 17.46
CA PHE A 48 -0.88 -0.50 17.47
C PHE A 48 -0.50 0.38 18.65
N ASP A 49 -0.11 -0.21 19.79
CA ASP A 49 0.35 0.56 20.95
C ASP A 49 1.69 1.24 20.65
N ALA A 50 2.61 0.53 20.01
CA ALA A 50 3.86 1.11 19.52
C ALA A 50 3.63 2.16 18.44
N MET A 51 2.65 1.96 17.55
CA MET A 51 2.30 2.95 16.53
C MET A 51 1.73 4.23 17.16
N GLU A 52 0.81 4.10 18.11
CA GLU A 52 0.24 5.24 18.85
C GLU A 52 1.32 6.00 19.63
N ALA A 53 2.19 5.29 20.34
CA ALA A 53 3.30 5.89 21.08
C ALA A 53 4.33 6.62 20.19
N ALA A 54 4.42 6.25 18.90
CA ALA A 54 5.30 6.92 17.93
C ALA A 54 4.69 8.21 17.34
N ILE A 55 3.37 8.43 17.49
CA ILE A 55 2.68 9.62 16.98
C ILE A 55 3.00 10.84 17.84
N ASN A 56 3.24 11.97 17.19
CA ASN A 56 3.43 13.27 17.84
C ASN A 56 2.87 14.40 16.94
N ALA A 57 2.99 15.64 17.38
CA ALA A 57 2.43 16.83 16.68
C ALA A 57 2.94 16.98 15.23
N ASN A 58 4.09 16.39 14.89
CA ASN A 58 4.67 16.45 13.54
C ASN A 58 4.24 15.27 12.68
N THR A 59 3.61 14.24 13.23
CA THR A 59 3.15 13.07 12.47
C THR A 59 2.02 13.47 11.53
N LYS A 60 2.18 13.19 10.22
CA LYS A 60 1.20 13.53 9.18
C LYS A 60 0.59 12.31 8.51
N MET A 61 1.27 11.17 8.56
CA MET A 61 0.77 9.99 7.88
C MET A 61 1.16 8.70 8.60
N LEU A 62 0.19 7.80 8.76
CA LEU A 62 0.39 6.40 9.11
C LEU A 62 0.40 5.57 7.83
N VAL A 63 1.36 4.68 7.71
CA VAL A 63 1.53 3.88 6.49
C VAL A 63 1.62 2.41 6.82
N SER A 64 0.88 1.59 6.08
CA SER A 64 1.01 0.14 6.15
C SER A 64 0.79 -0.51 4.78
N GLU A 65 1.05 -1.79 4.71
CA GLU A 65 0.72 -2.69 3.60
C GLU A 65 -0.17 -3.82 4.13
N SER A 66 -1.22 -4.17 3.39
CA SER A 66 -2.10 -5.27 3.80
C SER A 66 -2.64 -6.05 2.59
N PRO A 67 -2.34 -7.37 2.49
CA PRO A 67 -1.39 -8.11 3.33
C PRO A 67 0.05 -7.66 3.06
N THR A 68 0.94 -7.83 4.06
CA THR A 68 2.33 -7.37 4.00
C THR A 68 3.20 -8.20 3.05
N ASN A 69 4.28 -7.61 2.55
CA ASN A 69 5.29 -8.30 1.75
C ASN A 69 6.60 -8.43 2.56
N PRO A 70 7.16 -9.66 2.79
CA PRO A 70 6.77 -10.94 2.18
C PRO A 70 5.86 -11.82 3.06
N HIS A 71 5.54 -11.42 4.29
CA HIS A 71 4.98 -12.33 5.31
C HIS A 71 3.47 -12.52 5.22
N LEU A 72 2.77 -11.78 4.34
CA LEU A 72 1.33 -11.82 4.13
C LEU A 72 0.49 -11.56 5.40
N THR A 73 1.05 -10.84 6.36
CA THR A 73 0.32 -10.43 7.57
C THR A 73 -0.80 -9.46 7.19
N ALA A 74 -2.03 -9.79 7.56
CA ALA A 74 -3.16 -8.87 7.40
C ALA A 74 -3.18 -7.88 8.57
N VAL A 75 -3.34 -6.60 8.23
CA VAL A 75 -3.43 -5.51 9.22
C VAL A 75 -4.90 -5.29 9.58
N ASP A 76 -5.18 -5.11 10.87
CA ASP A 76 -6.50 -4.70 11.35
C ASP A 76 -6.81 -3.27 10.88
N LEU A 77 -7.58 -3.17 9.78
CA LEU A 77 -7.90 -1.87 9.17
C LEU A 77 -8.83 -1.03 10.04
N GLU A 78 -9.69 -1.64 10.84
CA GLU A 78 -10.58 -0.90 11.74
C GLU A 78 -9.78 -0.17 12.81
N LYS A 79 -8.82 -0.87 13.45
CA LYS A 79 -7.89 -0.24 14.40
C LYS A 79 -7.01 0.79 13.74
N PHE A 80 -6.48 0.50 12.55
CA PHE A 80 -5.62 1.42 11.81
C PHE A 80 -6.34 2.75 11.49
N VAL A 81 -7.57 2.67 11.01
CA VAL A 81 -8.41 3.84 10.72
C VAL A 81 -8.85 4.56 11.99
N ALA A 82 -9.20 3.81 13.04
CA ALA A 82 -9.58 4.41 14.33
C ALA A 82 -8.42 5.23 14.92
N LEU A 83 -7.19 4.70 14.85
CA LEU A 83 -5.99 5.41 15.29
C LEU A 83 -5.74 6.69 14.46
N GLY A 84 -5.81 6.61 13.13
CA GLY A 84 -5.68 7.79 12.27
C GLY A 84 -6.70 8.87 12.60
N LYS A 85 -7.98 8.48 12.81
CA LYS A 85 -9.04 9.42 13.16
C LYS A 85 -8.88 10.05 14.54
N SER A 86 -8.51 9.26 15.56
CA SER A 86 -8.33 9.75 16.94
C SER A 86 -7.16 10.72 17.08
N THR A 87 -6.16 10.58 16.20
CA THR A 87 -4.95 11.42 16.21
C THR A 87 -4.94 12.49 15.11
N GLU A 88 -5.99 12.55 14.29
CA GLU A 88 -6.09 13.46 13.12
C GLU A 88 -4.93 13.28 12.11
N VAL A 89 -4.39 12.05 12.00
CA VAL A 89 -3.29 11.71 11.11
C VAL A 89 -3.83 10.93 9.90
N GLU A 90 -3.42 11.32 8.69
CA GLU A 90 -3.84 10.65 7.45
C GLU A 90 -3.33 9.21 7.37
N THR A 91 -4.09 8.35 6.75
CA THR A 91 -3.80 6.92 6.63
C THR A 91 -3.55 6.50 5.19
N LEU A 92 -2.50 5.70 4.96
CA LEU A 92 -2.17 5.10 3.66
C LEU A 92 -2.01 3.59 3.79
N ILE A 93 -2.74 2.84 2.97
CA ILE A 93 -2.56 1.39 2.82
C ILE A 93 -2.11 1.06 1.39
N ASP A 94 -0.99 0.34 1.28
CA ASP A 94 -0.65 -0.37 0.04
C ASP A 94 -1.39 -1.71 0.02
N ALA A 95 -2.40 -1.81 -0.85
CA ALA A 95 -3.22 -3.01 -1.00
C ALA A 95 -2.90 -3.78 -2.29
N THR A 96 -1.65 -3.68 -2.76
CA THR A 96 -1.21 -4.29 -4.02
C THR A 96 -1.45 -5.79 -4.07
N LEU A 97 -1.13 -6.53 -2.99
CA LEU A 97 -1.26 -7.99 -2.98
C LEU A 97 -2.71 -8.46 -2.84
N ALA A 98 -3.50 -7.79 -2.00
CA ALA A 98 -4.93 -8.09 -1.89
C ALA A 98 -5.69 -7.74 -3.16
N THR A 99 -5.31 -6.66 -3.82
CA THR A 99 -6.07 -6.05 -4.92
C THR A 99 -7.45 -5.53 -4.48
N PRO A 100 -8.13 -4.68 -5.26
CA PRO A 100 -9.49 -4.25 -4.92
C PRO A 100 -10.54 -5.38 -5.05
N PHE A 101 -10.14 -6.57 -5.52
CA PHE A 101 -11.00 -7.74 -5.55
C PHE A 101 -11.18 -8.35 -4.14
N ASN A 102 -10.08 -8.47 -3.39
CA ASN A 102 -10.08 -9.09 -2.06
C ASN A 102 -10.19 -8.08 -0.92
N LEU A 103 -9.68 -6.85 -1.10
CA LEU A 103 -9.65 -5.84 -0.04
C LEU A 103 -9.82 -4.44 -0.61
N ARG A 104 -10.76 -3.68 -0.08
CA ARG A 104 -11.02 -2.28 -0.43
C ARG A 104 -10.88 -1.38 0.80
N PRO A 105 -9.65 -0.99 1.17
CA PRO A 105 -9.40 -0.22 2.40
C PRO A 105 -10.17 1.10 2.47
N ILE A 106 -10.52 1.69 1.32
CA ILE A 106 -11.33 2.92 1.26
C ILE A 106 -12.71 2.75 1.93
N GLU A 107 -13.29 1.56 1.89
CA GLU A 107 -14.59 1.25 2.51
C GLU A 107 -14.51 1.18 4.04
N PHE A 108 -13.31 0.96 4.59
CA PHE A 108 -13.04 1.04 6.02
C PHE A 108 -12.79 2.48 6.49
N GLY A 109 -12.57 3.41 5.54
CA GLY A 109 -12.31 4.82 5.83
C GLY A 109 -10.83 5.19 5.81
N VAL A 110 -9.98 4.38 5.18
CA VAL A 110 -8.58 4.74 4.88
C VAL A 110 -8.56 5.93 3.91
N ASP A 111 -7.71 6.92 4.15
CA ASP A 111 -7.65 8.14 3.34
C ASP A 111 -7.06 7.91 1.96
N PHE A 112 -5.99 7.09 1.89
CA PHE A 112 -5.29 6.78 0.65
C PHE A 112 -5.06 5.28 0.50
N VAL A 113 -5.35 4.76 -0.69
CA VAL A 113 -5.05 3.37 -1.05
C VAL A 113 -4.14 3.35 -2.27
N LEU A 114 -3.03 2.64 -2.14
CA LEU A 114 -2.03 2.47 -3.18
C LEU A 114 -2.13 1.06 -3.80
N HIS A 115 -1.94 0.98 -5.10
CA HIS A 115 -1.71 -0.28 -5.79
C HIS A 115 -0.55 -0.16 -6.79
N SER A 116 0.36 -1.09 -6.78
CA SER A 116 1.23 -1.32 -7.93
C SER A 116 0.42 -1.98 -9.04
N ALA A 117 -0.03 -1.18 -10.02
CA ALA A 117 -0.76 -1.70 -11.17
C ALA A 117 0.12 -2.59 -12.07
N THR A 118 1.43 -2.56 -11.89
CA THR A 118 2.41 -3.49 -12.45
C THR A 118 2.09 -4.96 -12.13
N LYS A 119 1.42 -5.20 -10.98
CA LYS A 119 1.14 -6.54 -10.46
C LYS A 119 -0.20 -7.05 -11.01
N TYR A 120 -1.12 -7.44 -10.16
CA TYR A 120 -2.37 -8.10 -10.54
C TYR A 120 -3.31 -7.25 -11.40
N LEU A 121 -3.32 -5.92 -11.25
CA LEU A 121 -4.16 -5.06 -12.09
C LEU A 121 -3.75 -5.14 -13.56
N GLY A 122 -2.46 -5.00 -13.87
CA GLY A 122 -1.93 -5.27 -15.21
C GLY A 122 -1.97 -6.75 -15.56
N GLY A 123 -1.43 -7.58 -14.68
CA GLY A 123 -1.59 -9.04 -14.67
C GLY A 123 -0.73 -9.84 -15.63
N HIS A 124 0.05 -9.20 -16.51
CA HIS A 124 0.80 -9.87 -17.59
C HIS A 124 2.30 -9.57 -17.55
N ASN A 125 2.79 -8.89 -16.51
CA ASN A 125 4.21 -8.54 -16.33
C ASN A 125 4.82 -7.76 -17.51
N ASP A 126 4.02 -6.94 -18.18
CA ASP A 126 4.35 -6.21 -19.42
C ASP A 126 4.23 -4.69 -19.29
N LEU A 127 3.93 -4.17 -18.10
CA LEU A 127 3.81 -2.74 -17.84
C LEU A 127 4.33 -2.34 -16.44
N LEU A 128 4.66 -1.07 -16.30
CA LEU A 128 4.96 -0.43 -15.02
C LEU A 128 3.97 0.70 -14.77
N ALA A 129 3.15 0.58 -13.72
CA ALA A 129 2.21 1.62 -13.35
C ALA A 129 1.88 1.58 -11.85
N GLY A 130 1.47 2.73 -11.31
CA GLY A 130 0.93 2.87 -9.97
C GLY A 130 -0.45 3.50 -10.00
N VAL A 131 -1.31 3.10 -9.07
CA VAL A 131 -2.64 3.69 -8.86
C VAL A 131 -2.72 4.19 -7.43
N LEU A 132 -3.26 5.39 -7.26
CA LEU A 132 -3.58 5.96 -5.96
C LEU A 132 -5.07 6.31 -5.94
N CYS A 133 -5.77 5.81 -4.93
CA CYS A 133 -7.17 6.08 -4.67
C CYS A 133 -7.30 6.91 -3.39
N GLY A 134 -8.29 7.79 -3.34
CA GLY A 134 -8.60 8.67 -2.22
C GLY A 134 -9.66 9.67 -2.61
N ARG A 135 -10.05 10.54 -1.68
CA ARG A 135 -11.00 11.63 -1.96
C ARG A 135 -10.43 12.59 -3.01
N SER A 136 -11.29 13.14 -3.84
CA SER A 136 -10.88 13.99 -4.98
C SER A 136 -10.12 15.25 -4.54
N ASP A 137 -10.55 15.88 -3.45
CA ASP A 137 -9.89 17.04 -2.85
C ASP A 137 -8.50 16.69 -2.28
N ALA A 138 -8.37 15.56 -1.60
CA ALA A 138 -7.10 15.06 -1.08
C ALA A 138 -6.10 14.69 -2.18
N LEU A 139 -6.59 14.25 -3.35
CA LEU A 139 -5.77 13.90 -4.51
C LEU A 139 -5.39 15.10 -5.39
N ALA A 140 -5.99 16.28 -5.22
CA ALA A 140 -5.70 17.44 -6.06
C ALA A 140 -4.23 17.88 -5.98
N PRO A 141 -3.57 17.98 -4.81
CA PRO A 141 -2.14 18.29 -4.71
C PRO A 141 -1.26 17.24 -5.40
N VAL A 142 -1.63 15.95 -5.30
CA VAL A 142 -0.90 14.85 -5.96
C VAL A 142 -0.95 14.99 -7.47
N ARG A 143 -2.13 15.32 -8.02
CA ARG A 143 -2.30 15.55 -9.47
C ARG A 143 -1.47 16.74 -9.97
N SER A 144 -1.45 17.82 -9.20
CA SER A 144 -0.64 19.01 -9.52
C SER A 144 0.85 18.66 -9.54
N LEU A 145 1.35 18.04 -8.47
CA LEU A 145 2.78 17.66 -8.36
C LEU A 145 3.18 16.63 -9.42
N ARG A 146 2.30 15.70 -9.78
CA ARG A 146 2.54 14.74 -10.87
C ARG A 146 2.86 15.44 -12.19
N GLY A 147 2.15 16.51 -12.50
CA GLY A 147 2.40 17.31 -13.71
C GLY A 147 3.78 17.98 -13.70
N ILE A 148 4.22 18.45 -12.53
CA ILE A 148 5.54 19.08 -12.34
C ILE A 148 6.67 18.03 -12.43
N LEU A 149 6.52 16.89 -11.76
CA LEU A 149 7.52 15.82 -11.75
C LEU A 149 7.59 15.04 -13.06
N GLY A 150 6.61 15.18 -13.94
CA GLY A 150 6.53 14.39 -15.16
C GLY A 150 6.29 12.89 -14.94
N SER A 151 5.81 12.48 -13.76
CA SER A 151 5.50 11.09 -13.44
C SER A 151 4.17 10.66 -14.07
N VAL A 152 4.08 10.84 -15.39
CA VAL A 152 2.93 10.49 -16.24
C VAL A 152 3.28 9.22 -16.99
N ASN A 153 2.36 8.27 -17.00
CA ASN A 153 2.58 7.01 -17.71
C ASN A 153 2.39 7.18 -19.22
N SER A 154 3.01 6.29 -19.99
CA SER A 154 2.87 6.28 -21.46
C SER A 154 1.48 5.81 -21.89
N ALA A 155 1.03 6.24 -23.07
CA ALA A 155 -0.23 5.75 -23.65
C ALA A 155 -0.22 4.23 -23.86
N HIS A 156 0.93 3.66 -24.21
CA HIS A 156 1.08 2.21 -24.38
C HIS A 156 0.84 1.45 -23.06
N ASN A 157 1.48 1.87 -21.95
CA ASN A 157 1.25 1.26 -20.66
C ASN A 157 -0.20 1.41 -20.19
N MET A 158 -0.86 2.54 -20.50
CA MET A 158 -2.27 2.74 -20.15
C MET A 158 -3.18 1.83 -20.97
N TYR A 159 -2.90 1.62 -22.25
CA TYR A 159 -3.59 0.64 -23.07
C TYR A 159 -3.44 -0.79 -22.52
N LEU A 160 -2.21 -1.20 -22.15
CA LEU A 160 -1.96 -2.52 -21.58
C LEU A 160 -2.67 -2.70 -20.23
N LEU A 161 -2.69 -1.66 -19.39
CA LEU A 161 -3.42 -1.70 -18.12
C LEU A 161 -4.93 -1.85 -18.34
N GLU A 162 -5.51 -1.05 -19.23
CA GLU A 162 -6.94 -1.16 -19.57
C GLU A 162 -7.27 -2.56 -20.10
N ARG A 163 -6.43 -3.10 -20.98
CA ARG A 163 -6.57 -4.46 -21.50
C ARG A 163 -6.48 -5.49 -20.39
N GLY A 164 -5.52 -5.38 -19.48
CA GLY A 164 -5.35 -6.28 -18.34
C GLY A 164 -6.56 -6.26 -17.39
N LEU A 165 -7.15 -5.09 -17.16
CA LEU A 165 -8.34 -4.95 -16.31
C LEU A 165 -9.56 -5.70 -16.83
N LYS A 166 -9.68 -5.92 -18.15
CA LYS A 166 -10.82 -6.67 -18.74
C LYS A 166 -10.92 -8.13 -18.27
N THR A 167 -9.82 -8.73 -17.84
CA THR A 167 -9.77 -10.10 -17.32
C THR A 167 -9.45 -10.14 -15.82
N PHE A 168 -9.41 -9.00 -15.14
CA PHE A 168 -8.95 -8.89 -13.78
C PHE A 168 -9.74 -9.78 -12.82
N GLU A 169 -11.07 -9.73 -12.85
CA GLU A 169 -11.94 -10.53 -12.00
C GLU A 169 -11.70 -12.03 -12.19
N LEU A 170 -11.72 -12.52 -13.43
CA LEU A 170 -11.48 -13.93 -13.75
C LEU A 170 -10.11 -14.40 -13.25
N ARG A 171 -9.09 -13.57 -13.40
CA ARG A 171 -7.73 -13.90 -12.94
C ARG A 171 -7.67 -13.96 -11.41
N MET A 172 -8.31 -13.01 -10.71
CA MET A 172 -8.30 -13.00 -9.25
C MET A 172 -9.08 -14.17 -8.65
N GLN A 173 -10.24 -14.52 -9.21
CA GLN A 173 -10.96 -15.74 -8.82
C GLN A 173 -10.05 -16.97 -8.94
N ARG A 174 -9.38 -17.13 -10.08
CA ARG A 174 -8.49 -18.28 -10.30
C ARG A 174 -7.26 -18.24 -9.38
N HIS A 175 -6.68 -17.07 -9.11
CA HIS A 175 -5.59 -16.93 -8.14
C HIS A 175 -6.01 -17.37 -6.73
N ASN A 176 -7.18 -16.92 -6.27
CA ASN A 176 -7.70 -17.31 -4.95
C ASN A 176 -7.95 -18.82 -4.86
N GLU A 177 -8.64 -19.39 -5.86
CA GLU A 177 -8.87 -20.85 -5.92
C GLU A 177 -7.54 -21.65 -5.89
N ASN A 178 -6.58 -21.24 -6.72
CA ASN A 178 -5.30 -21.93 -6.79
C ASN A 178 -4.49 -21.77 -5.50
N GLY A 179 -4.48 -20.57 -4.91
CA GLY A 179 -3.80 -20.31 -3.64
C GLY A 179 -4.34 -21.19 -2.53
N GLN A 180 -5.66 -21.23 -2.36
CA GLN A 180 -6.32 -22.07 -1.37
C GLN A 180 -5.99 -23.56 -1.56
N ARG A 181 -6.12 -24.07 -2.77
CA ARG A 181 -5.83 -25.51 -3.08
C ARG A 181 -4.36 -25.86 -2.83
N ILE A 182 -3.44 -24.96 -3.14
CA ILE A 182 -2.01 -25.17 -2.88
C ILE A 182 -1.74 -25.14 -1.38
N ALA A 183 -2.33 -24.24 -0.62
CA ALA A 183 -2.18 -24.16 0.83
C ALA A 183 -2.68 -25.46 1.49
N GLU A 184 -3.88 -25.93 1.13
CA GLU A 184 -4.46 -27.20 1.63
C GLU A 184 -3.58 -28.41 1.28
N PHE A 185 -3.06 -28.46 0.03
CA PHE A 185 -2.14 -29.53 -0.37
C PHE A 185 -0.83 -29.51 0.44
N LEU A 186 -0.26 -28.34 0.65
CA LEU A 186 0.99 -28.19 1.40
C LEU A 186 0.79 -28.49 2.89
N GLU A 187 -0.32 -28.12 3.48
CA GLU A 187 -0.63 -28.37 4.89
C GLU A 187 -0.65 -29.88 5.22
N GLN A 188 -1.04 -30.70 4.25
CA GLN A 188 -1.07 -32.17 4.35
C GLN A 188 0.24 -32.82 3.92
N HIS A 189 1.22 -32.07 3.41
CA HIS A 189 2.42 -32.64 2.83
C HIS A 189 3.46 -33.01 3.93
N PRO A 190 3.98 -34.29 3.95
CA PRO A 190 4.81 -34.78 5.07
C PRO A 190 6.16 -34.07 5.26
N ARG A 191 6.61 -33.26 4.30
CA ARG A 191 7.82 -32.43 4.38
C ARG A 191 7.55 -30.96 4.73
N VAL A 192 6.31 -30.59 5.00
CA VAL A 192 5.90 -29.24 5.37
C VAL A 192 5.46 -29.25 6.84
N GLU A 193 6.11 -28.46 7.65
CA GLU A 193 5.79 -28.35 9.08
C GLU A 193 4.58 -27.45 9.32
N ARG A 194 4.49 -26.34 8.56
CA ARG A 194 3.44 -25.35 8.72
C ARG A 194 3.21 -24.54 7.45
N VAL A 195 1.98 -24.18 7.18
CA VAL A 195 1.56 -23.27 6.11
C VAL A 195 0.99 -21.99 6.71
N TYR A 196 1.38 -20.85 6.16
CA TYR A 196 0.81 -19.54 6.47
C TYR A 196 0.13 -19.04 5.19
N TYR A 197 -1.23 -18.94 5.21
CA TYR A 197 -2.04 -18.55 4.04
C TYR A 197 -3.25 -17.70 4.46
#